data_9c233cf76ef987627235cb430659be4a
#
_entry.id   9c233cf76ef987627235cb430659be4a
#
_cell.length_a   1.000
_cell.length_b   1.000
_cell.length_c   1.000
_cell.angle_alpha   90.00
_cell.angle_beta   90.00
_cell.angle_gamma   90.00
#
_symmetry.space_group_name_H-M   'P 1'
#
loop_
_entity.id
_entity.type
_entity.pdbx_description
1 polymer ?
#
loop_
_entity_poly.entity_id
_entity_poly.type
_entity_poly.pdbx_seq_one_letter_code
_entity_poly.pdbx_strand_id
1 'polypeptide(L)'
;MGTINFDDFLNEQLSDNSFNEGYQAEKAILESALAVANARSKAGLTQRQLSELSHVPQSTITRIERGHNTSIETMSKLAVALNQELKISID
;
A
#
# COMPACT_ATOMS: atom_id res chain seq x y z
N MET A 1 -9.69 2.74 -18.26
CA MET A 1 -9.58 2.75 -17.00
C MET A 1 -8.27 2.49 -16.46
N GLY A 2 -7.76 3.27 -15.99
CA GLY A 2 -6.45 3.09 -15.55
C GLY A 2 -6.33 2.34 -14.29
N THR A 3 -5.14 2.02 -13.99
CA THR A 3 -4.79 1.46 -12.74
C THR A 3 -4.90 2.54 -11.71
N ILE A 4 -5.33 2.20 -10.53
CA ILE A 4 -5.35 3.14 -9.44
C ILE A 4 -3.91 3.44 -9.05
N ASN A 5 -3.57 4.71 -9.01
CA ASN A 5 -2.25 5.11 -8.54
C ASN A 5 -2.23 4.98 -7.02
N PHE A 6 -1.30 4.17 -6.51
CA PHE A 6 -1.25 3.90 -5.09
C PHE A 6 -0.94 5.17 -4.28
N ASP A 7 -0.09 6.04 -4.81
CA ASP A 7 0.22 7.30 -4.13
C ASP A 7 -1.02 8.19 -4.02
N ASP A 8 -1.82 8.26 -5.07
CA ASP A 8 -3.05 9.04 -5.05
C ASP A 8 -4.03 8.46 -4.04
N PHE A 9 -4.14 7.14 -3.99
CA PHE A 9 -4.99 6.48 -3.02
C PHE A 9 -4.55 6.82 -1.60
N LEU A 10 -3.26 6.73 -1.33
CA LEU A 10 -2.72 6.99 -0.02
C LEU A 10 -2.92 8.44 0.39
N ASN A 11 -2.66 9.37 -0.52
CA ASN A 11 -2.84 10.79 -0.25
C ASN A 11 -4.30 11.12 0.04
N GLU A 12 -5.21 10.50 -0.69
CA GLU A 12 -6.63 10.70 -0.47
C GLU A 12 -7.03 10.24 0.92
N GLN A 13 -6.53 9.07 1.35
CA GLN A 13 -6.82 8.57 2.68
C GLN A 13 -6.26 9.48 3.76
N LEU A 14 -5.08 10.00 3.57
CA LEU A 14 -4.45 10.87 4.54
C LEU A 14 -5.16 12.23 4.66
N SER A 15 -5.63 12.76 3.54
CA SER A 15 -6.30 14.06 3.56
C SER A 15 -7.71 13.99 4.10
N ASP A 16 -8.29 12.79 4.11
CA ASP A 16 -9.69 12.61 4.48
C ASP A 16 -9.89 12.22 5.93
N ASN A 17 -8.87 12.19 6.73
CA ASN A 17 -8.99 11.64 8.07
C ASN A 17 -9.37 12.67 9.12
N SER A 18 -9.97 13.77 8.74
CA SER A 18 -10.34 14.82 9.69
C SER A 18 -11.68 14.57 10.39
N PHE A 19 -12.42 13.54 9.97
CA PHE A 19 -13.75 13.27 10.51
C PHE A 19 -13.85 11.87 11.06
N ASN A 20 -14.69 11.70 12.06
CA ASN A 20 -15.04 10.38 12.61
C ASN A 20 -13.81 9.54 12.85
N GLU A 21 -12.96 10.03 13.70
CA GLU A 21 -11.62 9.52 13.87
C GLU A 21 -11.52 8.00 13.98
N GLY A 22 -12.37 7.38 14.81
CA GLY A 22 -12.28 5.93 15.00
C GLY A 22 -12.65 5.15 13.76
N TYR A 23 -13.84 5.40 13.25
CA TYR A 23 -14.37 4.64 12.13
C TYR A 23 -13.57 4.88 10.86
N GLN A 24 -13.27 6.13 10.57
CA GLN A 24 -12.54 6.47 9.35
C GLN A 24 -11.11 5.92 9.37
N ALA A 25 -10.48 5.92 10.54
CA ALA A 25 -9.13 5.39 10.64
C ALA A 25 -9.12 3.89 10.37
N GLU A 26 -10.07 3.14 10.92
CA GLU A 26 -10.14 1.71 10.69
C GLU A 26 -10.43 1.39 9.23
N LYS A 27 -11.33 2.14 8.62
CA LYS A 27 -11.65 1.96 7.22
C LYS A 27 -10.44 2.24 6.34
N ALA A 28 -9.70 3.31 6.64
CA ALA A 28 -8.52 3.67 5.88
C ALA A 28 -7.44 2.59 5.99
N ILE A 29 -7.27 2.00 7.18
CA ILE A 29 -6.30 0.94 7.38
C ILE A 29 -6.66 -0.28 6.53
N LEU A 30 -7.92 -0.67 6.52
CA LEU A 30 -8.35 -1.82 5.73
C LEU A 30 -8.22 -1.56 4.24
N GLU A 31 -8.58 -0.37 3.79
CA GLU A 31 -8.45 -0.02 2.39
C GLU A 31 -6.98 0.01 1.96
N SER A 32 -6.11 0.46 2.85
CA SER A 32 -4.68 0.45 2.56
C SER A 32 -4.14 -0.96 2.47
N ALA A 33 -4.61 -1.85 3.34
CA ALA A 33 -4.22 -3.24 3.30
C ALA A 33 -4.60 -3.88 1.97
N LEU A 34 -5.82 -3.63 1.52
CA LEU A 34 -6.29 -4.14 0.24
C LEU A 34 -5.50 -3.55 -0.92
N ALA A 35 -5.19 -2.26 -0.85
CA ALA A 35 -4.45 -1.60 -1.90
C ALA A 35 -3.05 -2.19 -2.05
N VAL A 36 -2.37 -2.45 -0.94
CA VAL A 36 -1.04 -3.05 -0.97
C VAL A 36 -1.11 -4.45 -1.57
N ALA A 37 -2.03 -5.28 -1.08
CA ALA A 37 -2.15 -6.65 -1.56
C ALA A 37 -2.51 -6.70 -3.05
N ASN A 38 -3.44 -5.85 -3.48
CA ASN A 38 -3.86 -5.81 -4.86
C ASN A 38 -2.76 -5.31 -5.78
N ALA A 39 -2.06 -4.25 -5.38
CA ALA A 39 -0.98 -3.71 -6.18
C ALA A 39 0.16 -4.71 -6.30
N ARG A 40 0.48 -5.39 -5.22
CA ARG A 40 1.50 -6.42 -5.23
C ARG A 40 1.12 -7.55 -6.19
N SER A 41 -0.12 -7.99 -6.11
CA SER A 41 -0.61 -9.06 -6.97
C SER A 41 -0.57 -8.64 -8.45
N LYS A 42 -0.99 -7.42 -8.75
CA LYS A 42 -0.95 -6.92 -10.12
C LYS A 42 0.47 -6.81 -10.66
N ALA A 43 1.41 -6.50 -9.80
CA ALA A 43 2.81 -6.43 -10.19
C ALA A 43 3.45 -7.81 -10.32
N GLY A 44 2.75 -8.85 -9.92
CA GLY A 44 3.26 -10.22 -9.98
C GLY A 44 4.31 -10.51 -8.94
N LEU A 45 4.28 -9.81 -7.81
CA LEU A 45 5.28 -9.94 -6.77
C LEU A 45 4.78 -10.77 -5.60
N THR A 46 5.68 -11.57 -5.04
CA THR A 46 5.42 -12.17 -3.72
C THR A 46 5.70 -11.14 -2.65
N GLN A 47 5.26 -11.42 -1.42
CA GLN A 47 5.58 -10.54 -0.31
C GLN A 47 7.09 -10.43 -0.12
N ARG A 48 7.80 -11.52 -0.32
CA ARG A 48 9.25 -11.53 -0.20
C ARG A 48 9.89 -10.62 -1.25
N GLN A 49 9.42 -10.70 -2.48
CA GLN A 49 9.95 -9.86 -3.55
C GLN A 49 9.69 -8.39 -3.29
N LEU A 50 8.50 -8.07 -2.81
CA LEU A 50 8.18 -6.69 -2.45
C LEU A 50 9.06 -6.22 -1.31
N SER A 51 9.33 -7.09 -0.34
CA SER A 51 10.24 -6.76 0.75
C SER A 51 11.62 -6.39 0.22
N GLU A 52 12.12 -7.16 -0.72
CA GLU A 52 13.43 -6.88 -1.29
C GLU A 52 13.48 -5.57 -2.06
N LEU A 53 12.42 -5.27 -2.80
CA LEU A 53 12.37 -4.05 -3.59
C LEU A 53 12.15 -2.79 -2.75
N SER A 54 11.34 -2.91 -1.72
CA SER A 54 10.95 -1.76 -0.91
C SER A 54 11.86 -1.52 0.28
N HIS A 55 12.68 -2.50 0.64
CA HIS A 55 13.49 -2.49 1.86
C HIS A 55 12.63 -2.45 3.12
N VAL A 56 11.40 -2.95 3.03
CA VAL A 56 10.51 -3.11 4.17
C VAL A 56 10.50 -4.58 4.55
N PRO A 57 10.68 -4.91 5.83
CA PRO A 57 10.71 -6.32 6.24
C PRO A 57 9.45 -7.05 5.80
N GLN A 58 9.60 -8.30 5.39
CA GLN A 58 8.47 -9.10 4.95
C GLN A 58 7.42 -9.24 6.04
N SER A 59 7.84 -9.38 7.28
CA SER A 59 6.90 -9.48 8.40
C SER A 59 6.03 -8.24 8.49
N THR A 60 6.59 -7.07 8.21
CA THR A 60 5.83 -5.83 8.20
C THR A 60 4.80 -5.84 7.08
N ILE A 61 5.18 -6.27 5.88
CA ILE A 61 4.26 -6.35 4.75
C ILE A 61 3.12 -7.31 5.08
N THR A 62 3.43 -8.46 5.65
CA THR A 62 2.42 -9.43 6.05
C THR A 62 1.42 -8.81 7.01
N ARG A 63 1.91 -8.07 8.00
CA ARG A 63 1.04 -7.42 8.97
C ARG A 63 0.16 -6.36 8.34
N ILE A 64 0.72 -5.56 7.43
CA ILE A 64 -0.04 -4.53 6.74
C ILE A 64 -1.17 -5.17 5.93
N GLU A 65 -0.88 -6.24 5.20
CA GLU A 65 -1.89 -6.89 4.37
C GLU A 65 -2.96 -7.59 5.21
N ARG A 66 -2.70 -7.79 6.49
CA ARG A 66 -3.70 -8.30 7.42
C ARG A 66 -4.51 -7.19 8.08
N GLY A 67 -4.25 -5.95 7.73
CA GLY A 67 -4.99 -4.82 8.25
C GLY A 67 -4.37 -4.17 9.47
N HIS A 68 -3.11 -4.45 9.77
CA HIS A 68 -2.45 -3.80 10.88
C HIS A 68 -1.90 -2.44 10.47
N ASN A 69 -1.90 -1.52 11.43
CA ASN A 69 -1.42 -0.17 11.18
C ASN A 69 0.09 -0.15 10.97
N THR A 70 0.55 0.85 10.22
CA THR A 70 1.98 1.04 10.02
C THR A 70 2.26 2.53 9.83
N SER A 71 3.53 2.90 9.74
CA SER A 71 3.90 4.30 9.59
C SER A 71 3.73 4.76 8.14
N ILE A 72 3.57 6.07 8.00
CA ILE A 72 3.50 6.69 6.67
C ILE A 72 4.81 6.45 5.92
N GLU A 73 5.92 6.49 6.62
CA GLU A 73 7.21 6.24 6.01
C GLU A 73 7.26 4.85 5.38
N THR A 74 6.79 3.84 6.09
CA THR A 74 6.75 2.48 5.58
C THR A 74 5.84 2.38 4.37
N MET A 75 4.65 2.98 4.45
CA MET A 75 3.72 2.96 3.34
C MET A 75 4.29 3.67 2.12
N SER A 76 5.03 4.74 2.33
CA SER A 76 5.67 5.46 1.22
C SER A 76 6.71 4.60 0.51
N LYS A 77 7.49 3.84 1.28
CA LYS A 77 8.46 2.93 0.68
C LYS A 77 7.78 1.87 -0.18
N LEU A 78 6.68 1.33 0.31
CA LEU A 78 5.91 0.34 -0.45
C LEU A 78 5.33 0.97 -1.71
N ALA A 79 4.80 2.18 -1.59
CA ALA A 79 4.20 2.88 -2.73
C ALA A 79 5.23 3.10 -3.84
N VAL A 80 6.43 3.54 -3.48
CA VAL A 80 7.47 3.77 -4.46
C VAL A 80 7.83 2.47 -5.18
N ALA A 81 8.03 1.40 -4.43
CA ALA A 81 8.41 0.12 -5.02
C ALA A 81 7.31 -0.42 -5.93
N LEU A 82 6.06 -0.36 -5.48
CA LEU A 82 4.94 -0.88 -6.26
C LEU A 82 4.68 -0.05 -7.51
N ASN A 83 4.79 1.26 -7.41
CA ASN A 83 4.58 2.11 -8.58
C ASN A 83 5.63 1.86 -9.64
N GLN A 84 6.87 1.62 -9.24
CA GLN A 84 7.92 1.30 -10.20
C GLN A 84 7.66 0.00 -10.91
N GLU A 85 7.22 -1.04 -10.18
CA GLU A 85 6.95 -2.34 -10.77
C GLU A 85 5.74 -2.30 -11.70
N LEU A 86 4.68 -1.62 -11.30
CA LEU A 86 3.51 -1.48 -12.15
C LEU A 86 3.82 -0.72 -13.41
N LYS A 87 4.68 0.27 -13.31
CA LYS A 87 5.09 1.05 -14.46
C LYS A 87 5.86 0.20 -15.46
N ILE A 88 6.73 -0.66 -14.98
CA ILE A 88 7.49 -1.56 -15.83
C ILE A 88 6.57 -2.57 -16.50
N SER A 89 5.61 -3.09 -15.77
CA SER A 89 4.75 -4.15 -16.31
C SER A 89 3.72 -3.64 -17.32
N ILE A 90 3.51 -2.35 -17.44
CA ILE A 90 2.62 -1.77 -18.42
C ILE A 90 3.26 -1.77 -19.82
N ASP A 91 4.57 -1.75 -19.85
CA ASP A 91 5.26 -1.84 -21.11
C ASP A 91 5.22 -3.28 -21.64
#